data_06e84f7cd6edebc7f37816d735bfbb1a
#
_entry.id   06e84f7cd6edebc7f37816d735bfbb1a
#
_cell.length_a   1.000
_cell.length_b   1.000
_cell.length_c   1.000
_cell.angle_alpha   90.00
_cell.angle_beta   90.00
_cell.angle_gamma   90.00
#
_symmetry.space_group_name_H-M   'P 1'
#
loop_
_entity.id
_entity.type
_entity.pdbx_description
1 polymer ?
#
loop_
_entity_poly.entity_id
_entity_poly.type
_entity_poly.pdbx_seq_one_letter_code
_entity_poly.pdbx_strand_id
1 'polypeptide(L)'
;MLTRSMHSCWSTSWDSARPRRCGVLPEGWVEYVASPAGPQPDGPFGYGAGFWLLNDTPGVPADAFAAMGNRGQHIVIVPSLDLVIVRRGEDPAGQRFDIAGFARDVIASLEE
;
A
#
# COMPACT_ATOMS: atom_id res chain seq x y z
N MET A 1 1.95 -7.71 -10.48
CA MET A 1 3.35 -7.31 -10.51
C MET A 1 3.82 -6.93 -9.12
N LEU A 2 5.01 -7.29 -8.78
CA LEU A 2 5.56 -7.13 -7.45
C LEU A 2 6.90 -6.40 -7.55
N THR A 3 7.10 -5.36 -6.76
CA THR A 3 8.37 -4.63 -6.76
C THR A 3 8.74 -4.19 -5.34
N ARG A 4 10.02 -3.94 -5.16
CA ARG A 4 10.59 -3.35 -3.96
C ARG A 4 11.26 -2.05 -4.34
N SER A 5 10.46 -1.04 -4.57
CA SER A 5 10.98 0.19 -5.15
C SER A 5 11.24 1.29 -4.14
N MET A 6 10.80 1.15 -2.91
CA MET A 6 10.79 2.25 -1.98
C MET A 6 11.90 2.19 -0.92
N HIS A 7 12.61 1.07 -0.86
CA HIS A 7 13.59 0.87 0.21
C HIS A 7 14.66 1.97 0.23
N SER A 8 15.21 2.29 -0.91
CA SER A 8 16.28 3.28 -0.97
C SER A 8 15.83 4.67 -0.53
N CYS A 9 14.52 4.96 -0.67
CA CYS A 9 13.98 6.23 -0.23
C CYS A 9 13.73 6.27 1.26
N TRP A 10 13.30 5.17 1.83
CA TRP A 10 12.97 5.14 3.25
C TRP A 10 14.19 5.11 4.15
N SER A 11 15.26 4.49 3.68
CA SER A 11 16.42 4.22 4.51
C SER A 11 17.61 5.09 4.17
N THR A 12 17.39 6.33 3.79
CA THR A 12 18.45 7.19 3.28
C THR A 12 19.12 8.06 4.32
N SER A 13 18.85 7.87 5.57
CA SER A 13 19.49 8.67 6.60
C SER A 13 21.02 8.51 6.58
N TRP A 14 21.50 7.39 6.08
CA TRP A 14 22.93 7.12 5.95
C TRP A 14 23.56 7.75 4.71
N ASP A 15 22.77 8.19 3.76
CA ASP A 15 23.26 8.68 2.48
C ASP A 15 22.88 10.14 2.30
N SER A 16 23.61 10.98 2.94
CA SER A 16 23.36 12.42 2.86
C SER A 16 23.66 13.00 1.49
N ALA A 17 24.36 12.24 0.64
CA ALA A 17 24.69 12.72 -0.70
C ALA A 17 23.51 12.60 -1.68
N ARG A 18 22.51 11.79 -1.34
CA ARG A 18 21.40 11.53 -2.27
C ARG A 18 20.01 11.71 -1.67
N PRO A 19 19.84 12.49 -0.62
CA PRO A 19 18.50 12.58 -0.02
C PRO A 19 17.45 13.13 -0.97
N ARG A 20 17.86 13.93 -1.92
CA ARG A 20 16.92 14.59 -2.82
C ARG A 20 16.24 13.64 -3.79
N ARG A 21 16.85 12.51 -4.10
CA ARG A 21 16.21 11.53 -4.97
C ARG A 21 15.00 10.90 -4.33
N CYS A 22 15.07 10.74 -3.02
CA CYS A 22 14.01 10.11 -2.27
C CYS A 22 13.14 11.12 -1.54
N GLY A 23 13.54 12.39 -1.53
CA GLY A 23 12.86 13.43 -0.81
C GLY A 23 11.82 14.17 -1.61
N VAL A 24 11.16 13.50 -2.54
CA VAL A 24 10.10 14.14 -3.33
C VAL A 24 8.89 14.46 -2.47
N LEU A 25 8.56 13.58 -1.54
CA LEU A 25 7.43 13.78 -0.65
C LEU A 25 7.90 14.33 0.70
N PRO A 26 7.04 15.10 1.38
CA PRO A 26 7.39 15.62 2.70
C PRO A 26 7.64 14.50 3.69
N GLU A 27 8.48 14.78 4.66
CA GLU A 27 8.67 13.87 5.79
C GLU A 27 7.34 13.65 6.49
N GLY A 28 7.07 12.39 6.89
CA GLY A 28 5.81 12.04 7.53
C GLY A 28 4.66 11.81 6.55
N TRP A 29 4.90 11.91 5.25
CA TRP A 29 3.84 11.73 4.26
C TRP A 29 3.22 10.33 4.32
N VAL A 30 4.05 9.29 4.47
CA VAL A 30 3.55 7.92 4.49
C VAL A 30 2.63 7.70 5.68
N GLU A 31 3.03 8.16 6.85
CA GLU A 31 2.19 8.05 8.04
C GLU A 31 0.88 8.81 7.88
N TYR A 32 0.96 9.96 7.23
CA TYR A 32 -0.22 10.77 6.99
C TYR A 32 -1.25 10.05 6.11
N VAL A 33 -0.80 9.47 4.98
CA VAL A 33 -1.73 8.82 4.05
C VAL A 33 -2.18 7.45 4.56
N ALA A 34 -1.39 6.82 5.43
CA ALA A 34 -1.71 5.50 5.97
C ALA A 34 -2.53 5.55 7.25
N SER A 35 -2.93 6.73 7.69
CA SER A 35 -3.72 6.89 8.92
C SER A 35 -5.18 7.16 8.58
N PRO A 36 -6.12 6.61 9.37
CA PRO A 36 -7.53 6.90 9.15
C PRO A 36 -7.81 8.39 9.23
N ALA A 37 -8.64 8.89 8.33
CA ALA A 37 -8.99 10.29 8.29
C ALA A 37 -10.51 10.42 8.23
N GLY A 38 -11.06 11.21 9.14
CA GLY A 38 -12.50 11.46 9.19
C GLY A 38 -13.32 10.22 9.53
N PRO A 39 -14.64 10.28 9.35
CA PRO A 39 -15.49 9.12 9.54
C PRO A 39 -15.09 7.98 8.61
N GLN A 40 -15.05 6.76 9.16
CA GLN A 40 -14.62 5.62 8.37
C GLN A 40 -15.79 4.98 7.65
N PRO A 41 -15.59 4.52 6.40
CA PRO A 41 -16.65 3.87 5.65
C PRO A 41 -16.97 2.49 6.24
N ASP A 42 -18.17 2.03 5.98
CA ASP A 42 -18.53 0.65 6.27
C ASP A 42 -17.82 -0.26 5.27
N GLY A 43 -17.37 -1.43 5.74
CA GLY A 43 -16.72 -2.38 4.88
C GLY A 43 -15.37 -2.82 5.41
N PRO A 44 -14.62 -3.61 4.62
CA PRO A 44 -13.41 -4.24 5.11
C PRO A 44 -12.20 -3.30 5.18
N PHE A 45 -12.28 -2.12 4.57
CA PHE A 45 -11.13 -1.22 4.50
C PHE A 45 -11.43 0.11 5.16
N GLY A 46 -10.43 0.66 5.85
CA GLY A 46 -10.47 2.03 6.29
C GLY A 46 -10.12 2.98 5.15
N TYR A 47 -10.22 4.26 5.41
CA TYR A 47 -9.88 5.27 4.42
C TYR A 47 -9.06 6.39 5.06
N GLY A 48 -7.96 6.71 4.41
CA GLY A 48 -7.06 7.77 4.86
C GLY A 48 -7.17 8.99 3.95
N ALA A 49 -6.06 9.69 3.80
CA ALA A 49 -6.01 10.88 2.96
C ALA A 49 -5.81 10.46 1.50
N GLY A 50 -6.89 9.99 0.87
CA GLY A 50 -6.87 9.61 -0.54
C GLY A 50 -6.55 8.15 -0.81
N PHE A 51 -6.30 7.36 0.23
CA PHE A 51 -5.97 5.95 0.06
C PHE A 51 -6.87 5.07 0.92
N TRP A 52 -7.15 3.88 0.42
CA TRP A 52 -7.81 2.84 1.20
C TRP A 52 -6.78 2.21 2.12
N LEU A 53 -7.22 1.85 3.32
CA LEU A 53 -6.32 1.31 4.34
C LEU A 53 -6.62 -0.16 4.57
N LEU A 54 -5.56 -0.97 4.63
CA LEU A 54 -5.67 -2.38 4.97
C LEU A 54 -5.25 -2.61 6.43
N ASN A 55 -5.53 -1.64 7.27
CA ASN A 55 -5.08 -1.62 8.66
C ASN A 55 -5.79 -2.63 9.55
N ASP A 56 -6.83 -3.27 9.04
CA ASP A 56 -7.58 -4.27 9.79
C ASP A 56 -7.70 -5.58 9.01
N THR A 57 -6.71 -5.86 8.18
CA THR A 57 -6.69 -7.06 7.35
C THR A 57 -5.73 -8.07 7.97
N PRO A 58 -6.23 -9.24 8.41
CA PRO A 58 -5.34 -10.27 8.97
C PRO A 58 -4.29 -10.70 7.96
N GLY A 59 -3.05 -10.84 8.43
CA GLY A 59 -1.94 -11.26 7.59
C GLY A 59 -1.30 -10.16 6.76
N VAL A 60 -1.81 -8.94 6.87
CA VAL A 60 -1.24 -7.78 6.19
C VAL A 60 -0.82 -6.76 7.25
N PRO A 61 0.39 -6.19 7.17
CA PRO A 61 0.81 -5.18 8.13
C PRO A 61 -0.17 -4.01 8.19
N ALA A 62 -0.33 -3.45 9.38
CA ALA A 62 -1.32 -2.40 9.61
C ALA A 62 -1.00 -1.10 8.88
N ASP A 63 0.22 -0.92 8.42
CA ASP A 63 0.63 0.28 7.68
C ASP A 63 0.36 0.18 6.18
N ALA A 64 -0.24 -0.92 5.70
CA ALA A 64 -0.54 -1.07 4.29
C ALA A 64 -1.68 -0.16 3.84
N PHE A 65 -1.54 0.41 2.67
CA PHE A 65 -2.57 1.22 2.07
C PHE A 65 -2.62 0.96 0.57
N ALA A 66 -3.72 1.35 -0.07
CA ALA A 66 -3.94 0.96 -1.45
C ALA A 66 -4.68 2.03 -2.25
N ALA A 67 -4.33 2.12 -3.51
CA ALA A 67 -5.13 2.80 -4.51
C ALA A 67 -5.94 1.75 -5.25
N MET A 68 -7.22 2.02 -5.47
CA MET A 68 -8.12 1.08 -6.11
C MET A 68 -8.83 1.78 -7.26
N GLY A 69 -8.79 1.15 -8.41
CA GLY A 69 -9.40 1.69 -9.61
C GLY A 69 -10.51 0.81 -10.15
N ASN A 70 -11.14 1.29 -11.21
CA ASN A 70 -12.24 0.59 -11.85
C ASN A 70 -11.76 -0.72 -12.47
N ARG A 71 -12.63 -1.73 -12.45
CA ARG A 71 -12.42 -3.01 -13.12
C ARG A 71 -11.22 -3.80 -12.60
N GLY A 72 -10.93 -3.66 -11.32
CA GLY A 72 -9.94 -4.52 -10.68
C GLY A 72 -8.50 -4.00 -10.73
N GLN A 73 -8.32 -2.69 -10.88
CA GLN A 73 -7.00 -2.09 -10.80
C GLN A 73 -6.65 -1.84 -9.35
N HIS A 74 -5.51 -2.35 -8.90
CA HIS A 74 -5.08 -2.18 -7.51
C HIS A 74 -3.59 -1.93 -7.42
N ILE A 75 -3.22 -1.02 -6.53
CA ILE A 75 -1.83 -0.84 -6.11
C ILE A 75 -1.82 -0.90 -4.60
N VAL A 76 -1.16 -1.90 -4.03
CA VAL A 76 -1.03 -2.04 -2.58
C VAL A 76 0.39 -1.70 -2.20
N ILE A 77 0.53 -0.84 -1.21
CA ILE A 77 1.82 -0.37 -0.73
C ILE A 77 1.97 -0.80 0.71
N VAL A 78 3.05 -1.52 1.02
CA VAL A 78 3.33 -2.01 2.36
C VAL A 78 4.71 -1.48 2.77
N PRO A 79 4.78 -0.29 3.38
CA PRO A 79 6.07 0.33 3.68
C PRO A 79 6.95 -0.52 4.61
N SER A 80 6.36 -1.18 5.59
CA SER A 80 7.14 -1.97 6.55
C SER A 80 7.83 -3.16 5.91
N LEU A 81 7.36 -3.63 4.76
CA LEU A 81 7.97 -4.72 4.01
C LEU A 81 8.70 -4.23 2.77
N ASP A 82 8.71 -2.92 2.55
CA ASP A 82 9.33 -2.34 1.36
C ASP A 82 8.77 -2.96 0.08
N LEU A 83 7.45 -3.06 0.02
CA LEU A 83 6.75 -3.87 -0.97
C LEU A 83 5.67 -3.04 -1.65
N VAL A 84 5.59 -3.17 -2.98
CA VAL A 84 4.49 -2.63 -3.76
C VAL A 84 3.94 -3.76 -4.62
N ILE A 85 2.63 -3.97 -4.54
CA ILE A 85 1.93 -4.97 -5.34
C ILE A 85 1.04 -4.24 -6.33
N VAL A 86 1.21 -4.54 -7.60
CA VAL A 86 0.38 -3.94 -8.65
C VAL A 86 -0.43 -5.05 -9.32
N ARG A 87 -1.74 -4.88 -9.31
CA ARG A 87 -2.63 -5.77 -10.05
C ARG A 87 -3.33 -4.97 -11.12
N ARG A 88 -3.13 -5.35 -12.35
CA ARG A 88 -3.91 -4.82 -13.46
C ARG A 88 -4.99 -5.81 -13.82
N GLY A 89 -6.23 -5.34 -13.92
CA GLY A 89 -7.35 -6.22 -14.19
C GLY A 89 -8.23 -5.68 -15.29
N GLU A 90 -9.08 -6.57 -15.80
CA GLU A 90 -10.17 -6.22 -16.68
C GLU A 90 -11.41 -6.96 -16.22
N ASP A 91 -11.71 -6.85 -14.94
CA ASP A 91 -12.81 -7.59 -14.36
C ASP A 91 -14.15 -7.08 -14.91
N PRO A 92 -15.11 -7.96 -15.12
CA PRO A 92 -16.44 -7.53 -15.52
C PRO A 92 -17.06 -6.57 -14.50
N ALA A 93 -17.92 -5.69 -14.97
CA ALA A 93 -18.60 -4.75 -14.11
C ALA A 93 -19.38 -5.48 -13.01
N GLY A 94 -19.27 -4.97 -11.80
CA GLY A 94 -19.95 -5.56 -10.65
C GLY A 94 -19.19 -6.65 -9.93
N GLN A 95 -18.09 -7.14 -10.49
CA GLN A 95 -17.23 -8.10 -9.79
C GLN A 95 -16.21 -7.37 -8.94
N ARG A 96 -15.85 -7.99 -7.81
CA ARG A 96 -14.83 -7.46 -6.92
C ARG A 96 -13.73 -8.48 -6.75
N PHE A 97 -12.51 -8.02 -6.98
CA PHE A 97 -11.34 -8.82 -6.70
C PHE A 97 -11.02 -8.75 -5.21
N ASP A 98 -10.69 -9.89 -4.62
CA ASP A 98 -10.28 -9.94 -3.21
C ASP A 98 -8.82 -9.52 -3.08
N ILE A 99 -8.59 -8.22 -3.11
CA ILE A 99 -7.23 -7.69 -3.02
C ILE A 99 -6.61 -7.94 -1.65
N ALA A 100 -7.41 -7.96 -0.59
CA ALA A 100 -6.88 -8.22 0.74
C ALA A 100 -6.33 -9.64 0.85
N GLY A 101 -7.07 -10.62 0.36
CA GLY A 101 -6.61 -12.00 0.34
C GLY A 101 -5.40 -12.19 -0.56
N PHE A 102 -5.40 -11.54 -1.71
CA PHE A 102 -4.26 -11.62 -2.62
C PHE A 102 -3.00 -11.02 -1.99
N ALA A 103 -3.13 -9.85 -1.37
CA ALA A 103 -2.00 -9.21 -0.70
C ALA A 103 -1.46 -10.08 0.43
N ARG A 104 -2.37 -10.65 1.23
CA ARG A 104 -1.96 -11.55 2.31
C ARG A 104 -1.18 -12.75 1.77
N ASP A 105 -1.64 -13.35 0.68
CA ASP A 105 -0.98 -14.52 0.11
C ASP A 105 0.39 -14.17 -0.48
N VAL A 106 0.50 -13.02 -1.12
CA VAL A 106 1.79 -12.56 -1.64
C VAL A 106 2.77 -12.34 -0.49
N ILE A 107 2.34 -11.67 0.57
CA ILE A 107 3.19 -11.41 1.73
C ILE A 107 3.64 -12.73 2.36
N ALA A 108 2.73 -13.66 2.53
CA ALA A 108 3.07 -14.97 3.10
C ALA A 108 4.11 -15.70 2.27
N SER A 109 4.01 -15.59 0.95
CA SER A 109 4.97 -16.27 0.07
C SER A 109 6.35 -15.64 0.13
N LEU A 110 6.45 -14.36 0.47
CA LEU A 110 7.75 -13.69 0.58
C LEU A 110 8.44 -13.94 1.91
N GLU A 111 7.71 -14.40 2.91
CA GLU A 111 8.26 -14.65 4.23
C GLU A 111 8.86 -16.06 4.37
N GLU A 112 8.76 -16.87 3.36
CA GLU A 112 9.32 -18.23 3.37
C GLU A 112 10.80 -18.26 3.00
#